data_ce4c59c76ef1e84eb0f405b573a00c7c
#
_entry.id   ce4c59c76ef1e84eb0f405b573a00c7c
#
_cell.length_a   1.000
_cell.length_b   1.000
_cell.length_c   1.000
_cell.angle_alpha   90.00
_cell.angle_beta   90.00
_cell.angle_gamma   90.00
#
_symmetry.space_group_name_H-M   'P 1'
#
loop_
_entity.id
_entity.type
_entity.pdbx_description
1 polymer ?
#
loop_
_entity_poly.entity_id
_entity_poly.type
_entity_poly.pdbx_seq_one_letter_code
_entity_poly.pdbx_strand_id
1 'polypeptide(L)'
;YLDGESQHLIKQMDFTFPDGQEGSAFIISNVDDLIPEVKSMIREMLILGITILVFAGIVLTFWVYRSILSPLNKLQEATKKIRDGNLDFTLDVDADDEIGQLCQDFEEMRIRLKENAEDKIQYDKDNKELISNISHDLKTPITAIKGYVEGILDGVASSPEKLDKYIRTIYNKSNDMDRLIDELTFYSKIDTNKIPYTFSKINVAQYFRDCVEEVGLDMEARGIELGYFNYVDEDVVIIADAEQMKRVMNNIISNSVKYLDKKKGIINIRIKDVGDFIQVEIEDNGKGIAAKDLPNIFDRFYRTDSSRNSAQGGSGIGLSIVRKIVEDHGGRIWATSKEGIGTEIHFVLRKYQEVLQDEQDSNRGR
;
A
#
# COMPACT_ATOMS: atom_id res chain seq x y z
N TYR A 1 71.54 60.03 27.14
CA TYR A 1 72.83 59.66 26.61
C TYR A 1 72.83 58.16 26.29
N LEU A 2 72.89 57.89 25.03
CA LEU A 2 73.08 56.51 24.56
C LEU A 2 74.61 56.32 24.36
N ASP A 3 75.24 55.68 25.35
CA ASP A 3 76.59 55.20 25.14
C ASP A 3 76.49 53.82 24.59
N GLY A 4 77.27 53.47 23.54
CA GLY A 4 77.04 52.50 22.54
C GLY A 4 77.05 51.00 22.94
N GLU A 5 77.08 50.64 24.22
CA GLU A 5 77.10 49.19 24.63
C GLU A 5 76.13 48.81 25.77
N SER A 6 75.46 49.74 26.46
CA SER A 6 74.41 49.38 27.42
C SER A 6 73.29 50.45 27.49
N GLN A 7 72.04 49.98 27.29
CA GLN A 7 70.87 50.86 27.37
C GLN A 7 70.39 50.94 28.79
N HIS A 8 70.56 52.23 29.41
CA HIS A 8 70.05 52.46 30.74
C HIS A 8 68.82 53.37 30.68
N LEU A 9 67.77 52.97 31.44
CA LEU A 9 66.59 53.78 31.64
C LEU A 9 66.89 54.65 32.87
N ILE A 10 67.03 56.01 32.68
CA ILE A 10 67.29 56.91 33.76
C ILE A 10 66.00 57.69 34.10
N LYS A 11 65.48 57.46 35.27
CA LYS A 11 64.35 58.23 35.83
C LYS A 11 64.88 59.24 36.82
N GLN A 12 64.73 60.50 36.57
CA GLN A 12 65.09 61.64 37.44
C GLN A 12 63.86 61.97 38.29
N MET A 13 64.10 62.20 39.56
CA MET A 13 63.13 62.74 40.49
C MET A 13 63.78 63.92 41.20
N ASP A 14 63.24 65.08 40.93
CA ASP A 14 63.70 66.33 41.59
C ASP A 14 62.91 66.52 42.89
N PHE A 15 63.59 66.87 43.92
CA PHE A 15 63.07 67.16 45.27
C PHE A 15 63.78 68.33 45.93
N THR A 16 63.09 68.99 46.80
CA THR A 16 63.64 70.13 47.54
C THR A 16 63.86 69.75 48.98
N PHE A 17 65.05 70.02 49.50
CA PHE A 17 65.37 69.81 50.90
C PHE A 17 64.68 70.86 51.79
N PRO A 18 64.50 70.63 53.10
CA PRO A 18 63.85 71.54 54.01
C PRO A 18 64.59 72.86 54.18
N ASP A 19 65.86 72.96 53.79
CA ASP A 19 66.74 74.17 53.80
C ASP A 19 66.64 74.96 52.51
N GLY A 20 65.78 74.54 51.52
CA GLY A 20 65.55 75.24 50.29
C GLY A 20 66.54 74.90 49.16
N GLN A 21 67.41 73.90 49.40
CA GLN A 21 68.27 73.40 48.30
C GLN A 21 67.53 72.39 47.44
N GLU A 22 67.78 72.46 46.14
CA GLU A 22 67.23 71.52 45.17
C GLU A 22 68.19 70.33 45.04
N GLY A 23 67.62 69.13 45.04
CA GLY A 23 68.33 67.89 44.82
C GLY A 23 67.62 67.03 43.75
N SER A 24 68.39 66.33 42.98
CA SER A 24 67.86 65.39 42.00
C SER A 24 68.35 63.92 42.33
N ALA A 25 67.43 62.99 42.39
CA ALA A 25 67.76 61.60 42.52
C ALA A 25 67.59 60.95 41.15
N PHE A 26 68.58 60.15 40.75
CA PHE A 26 68.55 59.39 39.51
C PHE A 26 68.44 57.95 39.84
N ILE A 27 67.39 57.30 39.32
CA ILE A 27 67.24 55.82 39.31
C ILE A 27 67.72 55.33 37.97
N ILE A 28 68.86 54.65 37.94
CA ILE A 28 69.43 54.07 36.76
C ILE A 28 69.08 52.60 36.75
N SER A 29 68.19 52.18 35.81
CA SER A 29 67.82 50.73 35.62
C SER A 29 68.49 50.24 34.34
N ASN A 30 69.18 49.12 34.47
CA ASN A 30 69.76 48.52 33.27
C ASN A 30 68.68 47.84 32.45
N VAL A 31 68.47 48.27 31.21
CA VAL A 31 67.49 47.68 30.31
C VAL A 31 67.80 46.20 30.03
N ASP A 32 69.11 45.85 30.04
CA ASP A 32 69.53 44.45 29.83
C ASP A 32 69.05 43.49 30.90
N ASP A 33 68.76 43.90 32.12
CA ASP A 33 68.19 43.11 33.19
C ASP A 33 66.69 42.83 32.99
N LEU A 34 65.98 43.71 32.28
CA LEU A 34 64.57 43.53 31.93
C LEU A 34 64.35 42.70 30.65
N ILE A 35 65.37 42.66 29.78
CA ILE A 35 65.26 41.92 28.48
C ILE A 35 65.03 40.43 28.66
N PRO A 36 65.71 39.73 29.59
CA PRO A 36 65.48 38.29 29.79
C PRO A 36 64.07 37.97 30.26
N GLU A 37 63.48 38.75 31.15
CA GLU A 37 62.12 38.55 31.66
C GLU A 37 61.08 38.80 30.58
N VAL A 38 61.21 39.84 29.79
CA VAL A 38 60.31 40.11 28.66
C VAL A 38 60.42 39.04 27.58
N LYS A 39 61.64 38.52 27.28
CA LYS A 39 61.84 37.42 26.33
C LYS A 39 61.23 36.13 26.84
N SER A 40 61.33 35.81 28.16
CA SER A 40 60.70 34.64 28.74
C SER A 40 59.17 34.73 28.65
N MET A 41 58.60 35.87 28.97
CA MET A 41 57.17 36.14 28.88
C MET A 41 56.64 35.99 27.42
N ILE A 42 57.33 36.55 26.43
CA ILE A 42 56.98 36.40 25.04
C ILE A 42 57.06 34.94 24.59
N ARG A 43 58.12 34.23 25.00
CA ARG A 43 58.23 32.77 24.69
C ARG A 43 57.09 31.95 25.30
N GLU A 44 56.75 32.22 26.54
CA GLU A 44 55.64 31.54 27.23
C GLU A 44 54.29 31.84 26.54
N MET A 45 54.06 33.11 26.14
CA MET A 45 52.86 33.47 25.38
C MET A 45 52.82 32.78 24.03
N LEU A 46 53.93 32.66 23.31
CA LEU A 46 54.03 31.95 22.04
C LEU A 46 53.77 30.47 22.20
N ILE A 47 54.34 29.81 23.25
CA ILE A 47 54.09 28.39 23.52
C ILE A 47 52.61 28.17 23.87
N LEU A 48 52.02 29.03 24.68
CA LEU A 48 50.61 28.98 25.04
C LEU A 48 49.74 29.15 23.80
N GLY A 49 50.05 30.13 22.93
CA GLY A 49 49.33 30.37 21.65
C GLY A 49 49.38 29.16 20.72
N ILE A 50 50.56 28.54 20.55
CA ILE A 50 50.73 27.33 19.73
C ILE A 50 49.93 26.15 20.34
N THR A 51 49.97 26.01 21.66
CA THR A 51 49.24 24.93 22.34
C THR A 51 47.73 25.10 22.16
N ILE A 52 47.20 26.30 22.28
CA ILE A 52 45.77 26.57 22.03
C ILE A 52 45.40 26.27 20.57
N LEU A 53 46.24 26.68 19.58
CA LEU A 53 46.01 26.42 18.19
C LEU A 53 46.01 24.91 17.85
N VAL A 54 46.97 24.16 18.41
CA VAL A 54 47.01 22.69 18.22
C VAL A 54 45.79 22.02 18.85
N PHE A 55 45.43 22.44 20.07
CA PHE A 55 44.24 21.88 20.74
C PHE A 55 42.96 22.21 19.97
N ALA A 56 42.79 23.46 19.53
CA ALA A 56 41.65 23.87 18.71
C ALA A 56 41.60 23.07 17.38
N GLY A 57 42.75 22.84 16.72
CA GLY A 57 42.85 22.02 15.54
C GLY A 57 42.40 20.57 15.76
N ILE A 58 42.81 19.97 16.88
CA ILE A 58 42.40 18.60 17.25
C ILE A 58 40.89 18.53 17.48
N VAL A 59 40.34 19.47 18.27
CA VAL A 59 38.89 19.53 18.54
C VAL A 59 38.10 19.72 17.27
N LEU A 60 38.52 20.64 16.40
CA LEU A 60 37.86 20.88 15.12
C LEU A 60 37.88 19.65 14.21
N THR A 61 39.05 19.00 14.10
CA THR A 61 39.17 17.77 13.29
C THR A 61 38.29 16.66 13.81
N PHE A 62 38.25 16.47 15.13
CA PHE A 62 37.38 15.47 15.75
C PHE A 62 35.89 15.79 15.51
N TRP A 63 35.52 17.06 15.62
CA TRP A 63 34.14 17.50 15.38
C TRP A 63 33.74 17.28 13.93
N VAL A 64 34.56 17.68 12.95
CA VAL A 64 34.31 17.46 11.52
C VAL A 64 34.21 15.97 11.19
N TYR A 65 35.08 15.16 11.75
CA TYR A 65 35.03 13.70 11.54
C TYR A 65 33.70 13.12 12.04
N ARG A 66 33.28 13.50 13.25
CA ARG A 66 32.05 12.96 13.87
C ARG A 66 30.77 13.51 13.20
N SER A 67 30.73 14.79 12.91
CA SER A 67 29.54 15.48 12.39
C SER A 67 29.34 15.30 10.88
N ILE A 68 30.41 15.14 10.10
CA ILE A 68 30.32 15.10 8.65
C ILE A 68 30.81 13.78 8.07
N LEU A 69 32.08 13.40 8.35
CA LEU A 69 32.69 12.25 7.67
C LEU A 69 32.04 10.92 8.04
N SER A 70 31.75 10.73 9.32
CA SER A 70 31.15 9.48 9.81
C SER A 70 29.77 9.20 9.21
N PRO A 71 28.80 10.14 9.20
CA PRO A 71 27.50 9.97 8.54
C PRO A 71 27.62 9.74 7.03
N LEU A 72 28.49 10.49 6.34
CA LEU A 72 28.70 10.32 4.91
C LEU A 72 29.28 8.93 4.56
N ASN A 73 30.17 8.39 5.37
CA ASN A 73 30.69 7.04 5.20
C ASN A 73 29.57 5.99 5.41
N LYS A 74 28.69 6.19 6.40
CA LYS A 74 27.52 5.32 6.60
C LYS A 74 26.56 5.37 5.41
N LEU A 75 26.28 6.56 4.86
CA LEU A 75 25.48 6.71 3.65
C LEU A 75 26.11 6.02 2.45
N GLN A 76 27.43 6.14 2.28
CA GLN A 76 28.16 5.47 1.20
C GLN A 76 28.06 3.94 1.33
N GLU A 77 28.20 3.41 2.54
CA GLU A 77 28.06 1.97 2.78
C GLU A 77 26.60 1.50 2.54
N ALA A 78 25.63 2.28 3.01
CA ALA A 78 24.21 2.02 2.76
C ALA A 78 23.89 2.00 1.26
N THR A 79 24.42 2.96 0.50
CA THR A 79 24.27 2.98 -0.97
C THR A 79 24.86 1.74 -1.64
N LYS A 80 26.00 1.24 -1.16
CA LYS A 80 26.59 -0.02 -1.67
C LYS A 80 25.67 -1.21 -1.37
N LYS A 81 25.13 -1.30 -0.16
CA LYS A 81 24.20 -2.37 0.22
C LYS A 81 22.96 -2.37 -0.67
N ILE A 82 22.35 -1.18 -0.91
CA ILE A 82 21.19 -1.04 -1.81
C ILE A 82 21.55 -1.48 -3.23
N ARG A 83 22.69 -1.04 -3.78
CA ARG A 83 23.16 -1.43 -5.11
C ARG A 83 23.29 -2.95 -5.24
N ASP A 84 23.77 -3.61 -4.18
CA ASP A 84 23.97 -5.06 -4.15
C ASP A 84 22.66 -5.83 -3.82
N GLY A 85 21.49 -5.11 -3.75
CA GLY A 85 20.17 -5.67 -3.53
C GLY A 85 19.85 -5.99 -2.07
N ASN A 86 20.72 -5.62 -1.14
CA ASN A 86 20.46 -5.81 0.29
C ASN A 86 19.76 -4.58 0.84
N LEU A 87 18.48 -4.73 1.17
CA LEU A 87 17.64 -3.70 1.81
C LEU A 87 17.41 -3.97 3.31
N ASP A 88 17.93 -5.10 3.84
CA ASP A 88 17.74 -5.54 5.22
C ASP A 88 18.81 -4.95 6.15
N PHE A 89 18.83 -3.64 6.27
CA PHE A 89 19.64 -2.90 7.23
C PHE A 89 18.88 -1.64 7.66
N THR A 90 19.35 -0.99 8.71
CA THR A 90 18.85 0.31 9.16
C THR A 90 19.98 1.32 9.11
N LEU A 91 19.69 2.55 8.71
CA LEU A 91 20.61 3.66 8.75
C LEU A 91 20.30 4.49 10.01
N ASP A 92 21.02 4.19 11.10
CA ASP A 92 20.91 4.91 12.35
C ASP A 92 21.95 6.04 12.39
N VAL A 93 21.50 7.29 12.33
CA VAL A 93 22.32 8.49 12.45
C VAL A 93 21.62 9.45 13.39
N ASP A 94 22.23 9.61 14.55
CA ASP A 94 21.77 10.49 15.61
C ASP A 94 22.42 11.88 15.41
N ALA A 95 21.84 12.68 14.51
CA ALA A 95 22.27 14.05 14.21
C ALA A 95 21.06 14.92 13.91
N ASP A 96 20.97 16.07 14.58
CA ASP A 96 19.90 17.07 14.44
C ASP A 96 20.29 18.19 13.46
N ASP A 97 21.22 17.92 12.54
CA ASP A 97 21.67 18.84 11.50
C ASP A 97 21.20 18.45 10.09
N GLU A 98 21.62 19.18 9.06
CA GLU A 98 21.25 18.93 7.66
C GLU A 98 21.75 17.56 7.18
N ILE A 99 22.83 17.04 7.75
CA ILE A 99 23.33 15.70 7.44
C ILE A 99 22.46 14.64 8.08
N GLY A 100 21.98 14.87 9.29
CA GLY A 100 21.00 14.03 9.97
C GLY A 100 19.71 13.94 9.18
N GLN A 101 19.18 15.07 8.70
CA GLN A 101 18.00 15.11 7.85
C GLN A 101 18.21 14.30 6.56
N LEU A 102 19.36 14.47 5.90
CA LEU A 102 19.70 13.69 4.69
C LEU A 102 19.72 12.18 4.97
N CYS A 103 20.21 11.77 6.12
CA CYS A 103 20.21 10.36 6.51
C CYS A 103 18.80 9.82 6.78
N GLN A 104 17.91 10.63 7.36
CA GLN A 104 16.49 10.28 7.56
C GLN A 104 15.76 10.13 6.21
N ASP A 105 15.93 11.09 5.30
CA ASP A 105 15.34 11.04 3.97
C ASP A 105 15.82 9.80 3.18
N PHE A 106 17.10 9.44 3.34
CA PHE A 106 17.68 8.23 2.74
C PHE A 106 17.10 6.95 3.35
N GLU A 107 16.89 6.91 4.67
CA GLU A 107 16.27 5.77 5.35
C GLU A 107 14.80 5.61 4.91
N GLU A 108 14.04 6.70 4.80
CA GLU A 108 12.68 6.65 4.25
C GLU A 108 12.66 6.10 2.81
N MET A 109 13.60 6.55 1.97
CA MET A 109 13.75 6.02 0.61
C MET A 109 14.07 4.51 0.62
N ARG A 110 14.97 4.06 1.50
CA ARG A 110 15.31 2.64 1.66
C ARG A 110 14.09 1.81 2.06
N ILE A 111 13.30 2.30 3.04
CA ILE A 111 12.07 1.63 3.48
C ILE A 111 11.11 1.46 2.31
N ARG A 112 10.83 2.53 1.57
CA ARG A 112 9.95 2.49 0.39
C ARG A 112 10.46 1.55 -0.70
N LEU A 113 11.78 1.51 -0.92
CA LEU A 113 12.38 0.56 -1.87
C LEU A 113 12.20 -0.89 -1.41
N LYS A 114 12.32 -1.16 -0.09
CA LYS A 114 12.10 -2.48 0.48
C LYS A 114 10.66 -2.92 0.30
N GLU A 115 9.69 -2.07 0.68
CA GLU A 115 8.26 -2.33 0.50
C GLU A 115 7.93 -2.63 -0.97
N ASN A 116 8.40 -1.78 -1.90
CA ASN A 116 8.18 -2.01 -3.34
C ASN A 116 8.80 -3.32 -3.86
N ALA A 117 9.97 -3.71 -3.32
CA ALA A 117 10.61 -4.97 -3.70
C ALA A 117 9.86 -6.19 -3.16
N GLU A 118 9.38 -6.12 -1.92
CA GLU A 118 8.55 -7.16 -1.30
C GLU A 118 7.20 -7.30 -2.02
N ASP A 119 6.54 -6.19 -2.33
CA ASP A 119 5.30 -6.16 -3.11
C ASP A 119 5.49 -6.78 -4.49
N LYS A 120 6.60 -6.47 -5.16
CA LYS A 120 6.91 -7.05 -6.46
C LYS A 120 7.16 -8.56 -6.39
N ILE A 121 7.86 -9.03 -5.39
CA ILE A 121 8.09 -10.47 -5.17
C ILE A 121 6.75 -11.18 -4.92
N GLN A 122 5.89 -10.58 -4.10
CA GLN A 122 4.56 -11.13 -3.83
C GLN A 122 3.71 -11.15 -5.10
N TYR A 123 3.69 -10.06 -5.86
CA TYR A 123 3.01 -9.99 -7.15
C TYR A 123 3.49 -11.07 -8.15
N ASP A 124 4.81 -11.26 -8.29
CA ASP A 124 5.38 -12.28 -9.17
C ASP A 124 5.00 -13.69 -8.73
N LYS A 125 4.93 -13.94 -7.42
CA LYS A 125 4.49 -15.20 -6.84
C LYS A 125 3.01 -15.46 -7.15
N ASP A 126 2.15 -14.46 -6.89
CA ASP A 126 0.71 -14.55 -7.13
C ASP A 126 0.42 -14.77 -8.62
N ASN A 127 1.17 -14.12 -9.50
CA ASN A 127 1.03 -14.29 -10.95
C ASN A 127 1.45 -15.70 -11.43
N LYS A 128 2.51 -16.27 -10.86
CA LYS A 128 2.89 -17.67 -11.13
C LYS A 128 1.82 -18.66 -10.65
N GLU A 129 1.27 -18.43 -9.46
CA GLU A 129 0.19 -19.26 -8.92
C GLU A 129 -1.07 -19.15 -9.80
N LEU A 130 -1.40 -17.93 -10.28
CA LEU A 130 -2.46 -17.70 -11.24
C LEU A 130 -2.32 -18.58 -12.49
N ILE A 131 -1.17 -18.47 -13.17
CA ILE A 131 -0.91 -19.20 -14.41
C ILE A 131 -1.02 -20.71 -14.18
N SER A 132 -0.53 -21.20 -13.05
CA SER A 132 -0.64 -22.61 -12.68
C SER A 132 -2.09 -23.05 -12.48
N ASN A 133 -2.85 -22.26 -11.71
CA ASN A 133 -4.25 -22.58 -11.40
C ASN A 133 -5.14 -22.52 -12.65
N ILE A 134 -4.96 -21.50 -13.49
CA ILE A 134 -5.68 -21.40 -14.78
C ILE A 134 -5.36 -22.59 -15.68
N SER A 135 -4.07 -22.94 -15.79
CA SER A 135 -3.66 -24.08 -16.61
C SER A 135 -4.33 -25.39 -16.15
N HIS A 136 -4.44 -25.58 -14.85
CA HIS A 136 -5.15 -26.72 -14.27
C HIS A 136 -6.66 -26.66 -14.55
N ASP A 137 -7.29 -25.49 -14.32
CA ASP A 137 -8.74 -25.33 -14.45
C ASP A 137 -9.20 -25.36 -15.92
N LEU A 138 -8.34 -25.01 -16.88
CA LEU A 138 -8.57 -25.18 -18.31
C LEU A 138 -8.35 -26.65 -18.74
N LYS A 139 -7.33 -27.33 -18.19
CA LYS A 139 -7.01 -28.70 -18.56
C LYS A 139 -8.14 -29.67 -18.20
N THR A 140 -8.83 -29.44 -17.09
CA THR A 140 -9.92 -30.31 -16.61
C THR A 140 -11.09 -30.42 -17.61
N PRO A 141 -11.73 -29.29 -18.06
CA PRO A 141 -12.80 -29.37 -19.04
C PRO A 141 -12.31 -29.85 -20.40
N ILE A 142 -11.10 -29.49 -20.84
CA ILE A 142 -10.51 -29.99 -22.10
C ILE A 142 -10.41 -31.52 -22.07
N THR A 143 -9.88 -32.08 -20.98
CA THR A 143 -9.76 -33.54 -20.82
C THR A 143 -11.14 -34.24 -20.83
N ALA A 144 -12.13 -33.59 -20.17
CA ALA A 144 -13.50 -34.13 -20.19
C ALA A 144 -14.11 -34.11 -21.61
N ILE A 145 -14.01 -32.97 -22.32
CA ILE A 145 -14.48 -32.83 -23.70
C ILE A 145 -13.84 -33.91 -24.58
N LYS A 146 -12.50 -34.03 -24.50
CA LYS A 146 -11.75 -35.04 -25.27
C LYS A 146 -12.28 -36.47 -24.97
N GLY A 147 -12.45 -36.83 -23.71
CA GLY A 147 -12.94 -38.15 -23.32
C GLY A 147 -14.38 -38.45 -23.81
N TYR A 148 -15.28 -37.44 -23.79
CA TYR A 148 -16.62 -37.58 -24.31
C TYR A 148 -16.64 -37.70 -25.85
N VAL A 149 -15.78 -36.93 -26.54
CA VAL A 149 -15.61 -37.03 -28.01
C VAL A 149 -15.05 -38.40 -28.38
N GLU A 150 -14.00 -38.89 -27.72
CA GLU A 150 -13.45 -40.24 -27.92
C GLU A 150 -14.51 -41.31 -27.67
N GLY A 151 -15.31 -41.20 -26.61
CA GLY A 151 -16.40 -42.11 -26.33
C GLY A 151 -17.52 -42.10 -27.39
N ILE A 152 -17.74 -41.00 -28.10
CA ILE A 152 -18.64 -40.94 -29.26
C ILE A 152 -18.00 -41.65 -30.45
N LEU A 153 -16.73 -41.36 -30.75
CA LEU A 153 -16.00 -41.95 -31.89
C LEU A 153 -15.84 -43.47 -31.75
N ASP A 154 -15.60 -43.97 -30.55
CA ASP A 154 -15.42 -45.36 -30.22
C ASP A 154 -16.77 -46.15 -30.11
N GLY A 155 -17.90 -45.46 -30.36
CA GLY A 155 -19.23 -46.08 -30.31
C GLY A 155 -19.73 -46.40 -28.89
N VAL A 156 -19.08 -45.91 -27.85
CA VAL A 156 -19.49 -46.05 -26.43
C VAL A 156 -20.85 -45.38 -26.19
N ALA A 157 -21.13 -44.29 -26.91
CA ALA A 157 -22.43 -43.62 -26.93
C ALA A 157 -23.43 -44.37 -27.85
N SER A 158 -23.79 -45.59 -27.48
CA SER A 158 -24.52 -46.53 -28.30
C SER A 158 -26.04 -46.29 -28.39
N SER A 159 -26.61 -45.36 -27.63
CA SER A 159 -28.03 -44.97 -27.72
C SER A 159 -28.21 -43.49 -27.96
N PRO A 160 -29.34 -43.07 -28.58
CA PRO A 160 -29.64 -41.62 -28.80
C PRO A 160 -29.59 -40.80 -27.51
N GLU A 161 -30.08 -41.33 -26.39
CA GLU A 161 -30.09 -40.65 -25.10
C GLU A 161 -28.67 -40.46 -24.55
N LYS A 162 -27.81 -41.47 -24.73
CA LYS A 162 -26.42 -41.43 -24.30
C LYS A 162 -25.60 -40.47 -25.14
N LEU A 163 -25.87 -40.45 -26.45
CA LEU A 163 -25.27 -39.50 -27.39
C LEU A 163 -25.67 -38.05 -27.02
N ASP A 164 -26.98 -37.80 -26.81
CA ASP A 164 -27.45 -36.48 -26.37
C ASP A 164 -26.80 -36.04 -25.06
N LYS A 165 -26.70 -36.91 -24.07
CA LYS A 165 -26.02 -36.65 -22.82
C LYS A 165 -24.55 -36.27 -23.03
N TYR A 166 -23.82 -36.97 -23.90
CA TYR A 166 -22.42 -36.69 -24.19
C TYR A 166 -22.27 -35.33 -24.87
N ILE A 167 -23.08 -35.04 -25.87
CA ILE A 167 -23.09 -33.75 -26.57
C ILE A 167 -23.42 -32.60 -25.61
N ARG A 168 -24.43 -32.73 -24.77
CA ARG A 168 -24.77 -31.74 -23.74
C ARG A 168 -23.65 -31.52 -22.75
N THR A 169 -22.93 -32.57 -22.37
CA THR A 169 -21.79 -32.45 -21.45
C THR A 169 -20.64 -31.71 -22.12
N ILE A 170 -20.34 -32.00 -23.38
CA ILE A 170 -19.34 -31.28 -24.18
C ILE A 170 -19.70 -29.78 -24.26
N TYR A 171 -20.96 -29.47 -24.60
CA TYR A 171 -21.46 -28.11 -24.71
C TYR A 171 -21.33 -27.35 -23.38
N ASN A 172 -21.75 -27.98 -22.27
CA ASN A 172 -21.64 -27.38 -20.95
C ASN A 172 -20.16 -27.11 -20.53
N LYS A 173 -19.27 -28.04 -20.86
CA LYS A 173 -17.83 -27.87 -20.58
C LYS A 173 -17.18 -26.82 -21.44
N SER A 174 -17.64 -26.64 -22.67
CA SER A 174 -17.21 -25.50 -23.53
C SER A 174 -17.65 -24.15 -22.93
N ASN A 175 -18.89 -24.03 -22.47
CA ASN A 175 -19.39 -22.83 -21.82
C ASN A 175 -18.65 -22.54 -20.49
N ASP A 176 -18.28 -23.58 -19.73
CA ASP A 176 -17.44 -23.41 -18.54
C ASP A 176 -16.08 -22.80 -18.90
N MET A 177 -15.48 -23.22 -20.03
CA MET A 177 -14.20 -22.67 -20.52
C MET A 177 -14.34 -21.22 -20.97
N ASP A 178 -15.38 -20.89 -21.74
CA ASP A 178 -15.61 -19.50 -22.20
C ASP A 178 -15.71 -18.56 -20.99
N ARG A 179 -16.45 -18.97 -19.94
CA ARG A 179 -16.55 -18.19 -18.71
C ARG A 179 -15.19 -18.01 -18.03
N LEU A 180 -14.34 -19.03 -17.96
CA LEU A 180 -12.99 -18.92 -17.39
C LEU A 180 -12.10 -17.97 -18.20
N ILE A 181 -12.20 -17.99 -19.53
CA ILE A 181 -11.46 -17.09 -20.43
C ILE A 181 -11.93 -15.64 -20.23
N ASP A 182 -13.23 -15.41 -20.08
CA ASP A 182 -13.79 -14.09 -19.81
C ASP A 182 -13.35 -13.54 -18.45
N GLU A 183 -13.32 -14.39 -17.42
CA GLU A 183 -12.80 -14.04 -16.09
C GLU A 183 -11.31 -13.66 -16.16
N LEU A 184 -10.50 -14.41 -16.90
CA LEU A 184 -9.08 -14.15 -17.09
C LEU A 184 -8.82 -12.86 -17.88
N THR A 185 -9.57 -12.67 -18.98
CA THR A 185 -9.46 -11.46 -19.80
C THR A 185 -9.80 -10.21 -18.99
N PHE A 186 -10.85 -10.31 -18.19
CA PHE A 186 -11.23 -9.21 -17.30
C PHE A 186 -10.20 -8.97 -16.21
N TYR A 187 -9.65 -10.03 -15.62
CA TYR A 187 -8.57 -9.93 -14.65
C TYR A 187 -7.36 -9.16 -15.23
N SER A 188 -6.94 -9.50 -16.45
CA SER A 188 -5.86 -8.80 -17.15
C SER A 188 -6.13 -7.30 -17.34
N LYS A 189 -7.41 -6.92 -17.55
CA LYS A 189 -7.81 -5.50 -17.63
C LYS A 189 -7.78 -4.80 -16.28
N ILE A 190 -8.18 -5.51 -15.21
CA ILE A 190 -8.10 -5.02 -13.83
C ILE A 190 -6.65 -4.68 -13.46
N ASP A 191 -5.74 -5.60 -13.72
CA ASP A 191 -4.34 -5.50 -13.31
C ASP A 191 -3.62 -4.33 -14.00
N THR A 192 -4.04 -3.99 -15.21
CA THR A 192 -3.52 -2.83 -15.96
C THR A 192 -4.26 -1.51 -15.67
N ASN A 193 -5.22 -1.50 -14.73
CA ASN A 193 -6.09 -0.34 -14.43
C ASN A 193 -6.78 0.22 -15.68
N LYS A 194 -7.11 -0.66 -16.67
CA LYS A 194 -7.67 -0.31 -17.98
C LYS A 194 -9.12 -0.75 -18.14
N ILE A 195 -9.88 -0.88 -17.06
CA ILE A 195 -11.32 -1.15 -17.21
C ILE A 195 -11.98 0.14 -17.69
N PRO A 196 -12.53 0.17 -18.89
CA PRO A 196 -13.30 1.31 -19.37
C PRO A 196 -14.68 1.26 -18.73
N TYR A 197 -14.85 1.88 -17.56
CA TYR A 197 -16.16 2.00 -16.92
C TYR A 197 -17.04 3.00 -17.66
N THR A 198 -18.30 2.63 -17.86
CA THR A 198 -19.35 3.51 -18.40
C THR A 198 -20.32 3.89 -17.29
N PHE A 199 -19.96 4.90 -16.52
CA PHE A 199 -20.79 5.37 -15.41
C PHE A 199 -22.06 6.06 -15.91
N SER A 200 -23.19 5.67 -15.37
CA SER A 200 -24.51 6.24 -15.63
C SER A 200 -25.33 6.38 -14.33
N LYS A 201 -26.36 7.22 -14.37
CA LYS A 201 -27.36 7.28 -13.30
C LYS A 201 -28.23 6.02 -13.34
N ILE A 202 -28.27 5.28 -12.25
CA ILE A 202 -29.02 4.03 -12.13
C ILE A 202 -30.05 4.20 -11.00
N ASN A 203 -31.33 3.98 -11.29
CA ASN A 203 -32.35 3.84 -10.27
C ASN A 203 -32.14 2.53 -9.53
N VAL A 204 -31.95 2.60 -8.23
CA VAL A 204 -31.57 1.44 -7.38
C VAL A 204 -32.67 0.39 -7.35
N ALA A 205 -33.92 0.80 -7.05
CA ALA A 205 -35.04 -0.11 -6.88
C ALA A 205 -35.35 -0.89 -8.17
N GLN A 206 -35.36 -0.21 -9.31
CA GLN A 206 -35.63 -0.82 -10.60
C GLN A 206 -34.47 -1.74 -11.01
N TYR A 207 -33.24 -1.28 -10.94
CA TYR A 207 -32.07 -2.02 -11.40
C TYR A 207 -31.90 -3.37 -10.69
N PHE A 208 -31.94 -3.36 -9.35
CA PHE A 208 -31.77 -4.59 -8.58
C PHE A 208 -32.97 -5.54 -8.74
N ARG A 209 -34.17 -5.01 -8.93
CA ARG A 209 -35.36 -5.83 -9.26
C ARG A 209 -35.14 -6.58 -10.59
N ASP A 210 -34.74 -5.85 -11.64
CA ASP A 210 -34.48 -6.44 -12.96
C ASP A 210 -33.37 -7.51 -12.90
N CYS A 211 -32.28 -7.25 -12.14
CA CYS A 211 -31.21 -8.23 -11.93
C CYS A 211 -31.73 -9.49 -11.23
N VAL A 212 -32.60 -9.36 -10.24
CA VAL A 212 -33.16 -10.50 -9.50
C VAL A 212 -34.14 -11.28 -10.35
N GLU A 213 -34.99 -10.63 -11.13
CA GLU A 213 -35.92 -11.27 -12.07
C GLU A 213 -35.19 -12.11 -13.12
N GLU A 214 -34.07 -11.59 -13.66
CA GLU A 214 -33.27 -12.33 -14.65
C GLU A 214 -32.70 -13.65 -14.09
N VAL A 215 -32.17 -13.63 -12.87
CA VAL A 215 -31.62 -14.87 -12.24
C VAL A 215 -32.69 -15.75 -11.63
N GLY A 216 -33.87 -15.21 -11.36
CA GLY A 216 -34.96 -15.91 -10.68
C GLY A 216 -35.40 -17.18 -11.41
N LEU A 217 -35.54 -17.15 -12.74
CA LEU A 217 -35.92 -18.29 -13.55
C LEU A 217 -34.92 -19.46 -13.44
N ASP A 218 -33.61 -19.17 -13.40
CA ASP A 218 -32.56 -20.20 -13.22
C ASP A 218 -32.60 -20.78 -11.80
N MET A 219 -32.85 -19.93 -10.79
CA MET A 219 -32.98 -20.38 -9.40
C MET A 219 -34.20 -21.28 -9.20
N GLU A 220 -35.33 -20.93 -9.77
CA GLU A 220 -36.56 -21.76 -9.73
C GLU A 220 -36.33 -23.13 -10.40
N ALA A 221 -35.70 -23.15 -11.58
CA ALA A 221 -35.36 -24.35 -12.31
C ALA A 221 -34.43 -25.30 -11.51
N ARG A 222 -33.59 -24.73 -10.62
CA ARG A 222 -32.69 -25.49 -9.74
C ARG A 222 -33.30 -25.83 -8.37
N GLY A 223 -34.55 -25.40 -8.11
CA GLY A 223 -35.23 -25.61 -6.82
C GLY A 223 -34.64 -24.80 -5.68
N ILE A 224 -34.04 -23.63 -6.00
CA ILE A 224 -33.49 -22.69 -5.02
C ILE A 224 -34.51 -21.60 -4.79
N GLU A 225 -34.81 -21.32 -3.53
CA GLU A 225 -35.68 -20.20 -3.13
C GLU A 225 -34.92 -18.89 -3.15
N LEU A 226 -35.38 -17.93 -3.96
CA LEU A 226 -34.78 -16.61 -4.09
C LEU A 226 -35.72 -15.57 -3.48
N GLY A 227 -35.27 -14.92 -2.36
CA GLY A 227 -35.98 -13.82 -1.71
C GLY A 227 -35.38 -12.47 -2.15
N TYR A 228 -36.24 -11.51 -2.46
CA TYR A 228 -35.84 -10.13 -2.73
C TYR A 228 -36.60 -9.14 -1.85
N PHE A 229 -35.85 -8.28 -1.17
CA PHE A 229 -36.39 -7.32 -0.20
C PHE A 229 -35.73 -5.95 -0.44
N ASN A 230 -36.53 -5.00 -0.94
CA ASN A 230 -36.09 -3.63 -1.13
C ASN A 230 -36.60 -2.74 0.01
N TYR A 231 -35.68 -2.07 0.70
CA TYR A 231 -35.95 -1.10 1.77
C TYR A 231 -35.47 0.31 1.41
N VAL A 232 -35.24 0.58 0.11
CA VAL A 232 -34.79 1.86 -0.41
C VAL A 232 -35.94 2.49 -1.18
N ASP A 233 -36.10 3.82 -1.07
CA ASP A 233 -37.13 4.57 -1.77
C ASP A 233 -36.96 4.46 -3.31
N GLU A 234 -38.07 4.55 -4.03
CA GLU A 234 -38.13 4.33 -5.49
C GLU A 234 -37.35 5.40 -6.30
N ASP A 235 -37.03 6.55 -5.73
CA ASP A 235 -36.33 7.67 -6.35
C ASP A 235 -34.80 7.65 -6.11
N VAL A 236 -34.31 6.74 -5.28
CA VAL A 236 -32.87 6.66 -4.99
C VAL A 236 -32.05 6.26 -6.20
N VAL A 237 -31.04 7.06 -6.51
CA VAL A 237 -30.14 6.91 -7.65
C VAL A 237 -28.69 6.75 -7.17
N ILE A 238 -27.94 5.93 -7.89
CA ILE A 238 -26.48 5.80 -7.75
C ILE A 238 -25.79 6.13 -9.09
N ILE A 239 -24.51 6.47 -9.05
CA ILE A 239 -23.66 6.54 -10.24
C ILE A 239 -22.84 5.26 -10.30
N ALA A 240 -23.14 4.42 -11.30
CA ALA A 240 -22.46 3.14 -11.46
C ALA A 240 -22.44 2.71 -12.94
N ASP A 241 -21.59 1.74 -13.24
CA ASP A 241 -21.59 1.01 -14.50
C ASP A 241 -22.54 -0.21 -14.35
N ALA A 242 -23.65 -0.19 -15.07
CA ALA A 242 -24.69 -1.21 -14.98
C ALA A 242 -24.20 -2.62 -15.33
N GLU A 243 -23.34 -2.76 -16.35
CA GLU A 243 -22.80 -4.06 -16.74
C GLU A 243 -21.86 -4.62 -15.67
N GLN A 244 -21.03 -3.77 -15.08
CA GLN A 244 -20.11 -4.21 -14.04
C GLN A 244 -20.84 -4.54 -12.72
N MET A 245 -21.89 -3.77 -12.40
CA MET A 245 -22.74 -4.11 -11.25
C MET A 245 -23.50 -5.43 -11.46
N LYS A 246 -23.97 -5.71 -12.68
CA LYS A 246 -24.55 -7.02 -13.03
C LYS A 246 -23.54 -8.13 -12.86
N ARG A 247 -22.28 -7.89 -13.22
CA ARG A 247 -21.18 -8.84 -13.01
C ARG A 247 -20.92 -9.08 -11.51
N VAL A 248 -20.97 -8.05 -10.67
CA VAL A 248 -20.91 -8.17 -9.21
C VAL A 248 -22.00 -9.12 -8.70
N MET A 249 -23.25 -8.85 -9.07
CA MET A 249 -24.40 -9.66 -8.65
C MET A 249 -24.24 -11.13 -9.08
N ASN A 250 -23.91 -11.35 -10.35
CA ASN A 250 -23.76 -12.70 -10.90
C ASN A 250 -22.62 -13.49 -10.23
N ASN A 251 -21.49 -12.86 -9.92
CA ASN A 251 -20.37 -13.50 -9.24
C ASN A 251 -20.74 -13.93 -7.81
N ILE A 252 -21.43 -13.06 -7.08
CA ILE A 252 -21.85 -13.36 -5.70
C ILE A 252 -22.92 -14.48 -5.72
N ILE A 253 -23.98 -14.34 -6.53
CA ILE A 253 -25.06 -15.30 -6.61
C ILE A 253 -24.54 -16.67 -7.09
N SER A 254 -23.67 -16.71 -8.10
CA SER A 254 -23.10 -17.97 -8.59
C SER A 254 -22.23 -18.66 -7.53
N ASN A 255 -21.53 -17.89 -6.70
CA ASN A 255 -20.81 -18.44 -5.55
C ASN A 255 -21.78 -19.00 -4.50
N SER A 256 -22.83 -18.28 -4.16
CA SER A 256 -23.87 -18.77 -3.25
C SER A 256 -24.45 -20.10 -3.75
N VAL A 257 -24.89 -20.17 -5.01
CA VAL A 257 -25.42 -21.42 -5.63
C VAL A 257 -24.42 -22.56 -5.56
N LYS A 258 -23.15 -22.29 -5.85
CA LYS A 258 -22.08 -23.28 -5.88
C LYS A 258 -21.83 -23.93 -4.51
N TYR A 259 -22.01 -23.16 -3.45
CA TYR A 259 -21.71 -23.59 -2.08
C TYR A 259 -22.95 -23.97 -1.26
N LEU A 260 -24.15 -23.98 -1.88
CA LEU A 260 -25.34 -24.60 -1.26
C LEU A 260 -25.13 -26.09 -1.06
N ASP A 261 -25.37 -26.58 0.13
CA ASP A 261 -25.21 -27.96 0.53
C ASP A 261 -26.48 -28.55 1.20
N LYS A 262 -27.52 -27.72 1.37
CA LYS A 262 -28.77 -28.11 1.99
C LYS A 262 -29.78 -28.58 0.95
N LYS A 263 -30.73 -29.46 1.39
CA LYS A 263 -31.80 -29.98 0.53
C LYS A 263 -32.66 -28.86 -0.09
N LYS A 264 -32.83 -27.75 0.61
CA LYS A 264 -33.52 -26.53 0.15
C LYS A 264 -32.53 -25.40 0.19
N GLY A 265 -32.02 -24.97 -0.96
CA GLY A 265 -31.20 -23.79 -1.08
C GLY A 265 -32.05 -22.53 -0.94
N ILE A 266 -31.56 -21.59 -0.18
CA ILE A 266 -32.21 -20.27 0.03
C ILE A 266 -31.17 -19.21 -0.21
N ILE A 267 -31.50 -18.21 -1.04
CA ILE A 267 -30.70 -17.03 -1.25
C ILE A 267 -31.59 -15.81 -1.03
N ASN A 268 -31.20 -14.91 -0.16
CA ASN A 268 -31.94 -13.67 0.12
C ASN A 268 -31.11 -12.46 -0.30
N ILE A 269 -31.70 -11.56 -1.06
CA ILE A 269 -31.10 -10.30 -1.50
C ILE A 269 -31.85 -9.16 -0.82
N ARG A 270 -31.15 -8.31 -0.08
CA ARG A 270 -31.72 -7.15 0.63
C ARG A 270 -31.00 -5.89 0.19
N ILE A 271 -31.76 -4.86 -0.12
CA ILE A 271 -31.25 -3.53 -0.43
C ILE A 271 -31.69 -2.61 0.70
N LYS A 272 -30.74 -1.96 1.38
CA LYS A 272 -31.01 -1.12 2.55
C LYS A 272 -30.48 0.31 2.33
N ASP A 273 -31.16 1.27 2.89
CA ASP A 273 -30.69 2.65 3.00
C ASP A 273 -29.82 2.79 4.25
N VAL A 274 -28.58 3.24 4.08
CA VAL A 274 -27.61 3.45 5.16
C VAL A 274 -27.01 4.86 5.09
N GLY A 275 -27.88 5.86 5.08
CA GLY A 275 -27.51 7.27 5.05
C GLY A 275 -27.04 7.72 3.65
N ASP A 276 -25.79 8.09 3.47
CA ASP A 276 -25.25 8.51 2.17
C ASP A 276 -25.01 7.35 1.20
N PHE A 277 -25.23 6.11 1.63
CA PHE A 277 -25.01 4.91 0.86
C PHE A 277 -26.26 4.04 0.78
N ILE A 278 -26.32 3.21 -0.24
CA ILE A 278 -27.13 2.00 -0.23
C ILE A 278 -26.26 0.82 0.19
N GLN A 279 -26.81 -0.13 0.90
CA GLN A 279 -26.19 -1.40 1.24
C GLN A 279 -26.93 -2.54 0.58
N VAL A 280 -26.21 -3.37 -0.16
CA VAL A 280 -26.71 -4.61 -0.75
C VAL A 280 -26.19 -5.77 0.07
N GLU A 281 -27.09 -6.65 0.48
CA GLU A 281 -26.79 -7.87 1.23
C GLU A 281 -27.25 -9.07 0.43
N ILE A 282 -26.39 -10.06 0.26
CA ILE A 282 -26.71 -11.33 -0.39
C ILE A 282 -26.36 -12.44 0.58
N GLU A 283 -27.39 -13.07 1.13
CA GLU A 283 -27.31 -14.14 2.14
C GLU A 283 -27.64 -15.49 1.51
N ASP A 284 -26.83 -16.50 1.76
CA ASP A 284 -27.11 -17.89 1.43
C ASP A 284 -27.16 -18.76 2.69
N ASN A 285 -27.85 -19.87 2.59
CA ASN A 285 -27.90 -20.88 3.65
C ASN A 285 -26.94 -22.06 3.38
N GLY A 286 -25.86 -21.86 2.61
CA GLY A 286 -24.87 -22.88 2.24
C GLY A 286 -23.99 -23.33 3.40
N LYS A 287 -22.86 -23.95 3.03
CA LYS A 287 -21.90 -24.52 3.99
C LYS A 287 -21.18 -23.50 4.88
N GLY A 288 -21.26 -22.21 4.53
CA GLY A 288 -20.53 -21.16 5.23
C GLY A 288 -19.01 -21.21 5.03
N ILE A 289 -18.31 -20.28 5.68
CA ILE A 289 -16.87 -20.08 5.59
C ILE A 289 -16.29 -20.10 7.00
N ALA A 290 -15.18 -20.80 7.20
CA ALA A 290 -14.48 -20.84 8.47
C ALA A 290 -13.90 -19.44 8.82
N ALA A 291 -13.93 -19.08 10.11
CA ALA A 291 -13.48 -17.75 10.56
C ALA A 291 -12.03 -17.40 10.15
N LYS A 292 -11.15 -18.40 10.04
CA LYS A 292 -9.76 -18.22 9.60
C LYS A 292 -9.63 -17.81 8.14
N ASP A 293 -10.59 -18.22 7.29
CA ASP A 293 -10.57 -18.01 5.84
C ASP A 293 -11.29 -16.69 5.46
N LEU A 294 -12.23 -16.24 6.29
CA LEU A 294 -13.10 -15.10 6.02
C LEU A 294 -12.36 -13.78 5.66
N PRO A 295 -11.23 -13.43 6.28
CA PRO A 295 -10.50 -12.21 5.92
C PRO A 295 -9.93 -12.24 4.49
N ASN A 296 -9.67 -13.42 3.95
CA ASN A 296 -8.92 -13.61 2.71
C ASN A 296 -9.80 -13.94 1.50
N ILE A 297 -11.13 -14.12 1.67
CA ILE A 297 -12.01 -14.59 0.55
C ILE A 297 -12.09 -13.62 -0.62
N PHE A 298 -11.76 -12.34 -0.40
CA PHE A 298 -11.70 -11.31 -1.44
C PHE A 298 -10.28 -11.15 -2.03
N ASP A 299 -9.31 -11.87 -1.48
CA ASP A 299 -7.94 -11.84 -2.01
C ASP A 299 -7.87 -12.64 -3.31
N ARG A 300 -6.96 -12.23 -4.16
CA ARG A 300 -6.77 -12.86 -5.47
C ARG A 300 -6.36 -14.31 -5.28
N PHE A 301 -6.99 -15.22 -6.02
CA PHE A 301 -6.69 -16.65 -6.05
C PHE A 301 -6.92 -17.42 -4.75
N TYR A 302 -7.46 -16.74 -3.74
CA TYR A 302 -7.75 -17.39 -2.48
C TYR A 302 -8.84 -18.43 -2.65
N ARG A 303 -8.56 -19.64 -2.19
CA ARG A 303 -9.51 -20.75 -2.13
C ARG A 303 -9.32 -21.50 -0.82
N THR A 304 -10.42 -21.78 -0.15
CA THR A 304 -10.37 -22.62 1.06
C THR A 304 -9.90 -24.04 0.72
N ASP A 305 -9.24 -24.73 1.65
CA ASP A 305 -8.75 -26.10 1.44
C ASP A 305 -9.86 -27.06 1.00
N SER A 306 -11.07 -26.89 1.55
CA SER A 306 -12.24 -27.66 1.17
C SER A 306 -12.71 -27.40 -0.28
N SER A 307 -12.46 -26.20 -0.82
CA SER A 307 -12.84 -25.84 -2.19
C SER A 307 -11.80 -26.30 -3.23
N ARG A 308 -10.54 -26.48 -2.83
CA ARG A 308 -9.47 -27.03 -3.70
C ARG A 308 -9.74 -28.47 -4.09
N ASN A 309 -10.35 -29.25 -3.19
CA ASN A 309 -10.68 -30.69 -3.38
C ASN A 309 -12.06 -30.94 -4.01
N SER A 310 -12.86 -29.87 -4.26
CA SER A 310 -14.19 -30.04 -4.83
C SER A 310 -14.14 -30.16 -6.36
N ALA A 311 -14.85 -31.16 -6.92
CA ALA A 311 -15.04 -31.32 -8.37
C ALA A 311 -15.74 -30.10 -9.04
N GLN A 312 -16.20 -29.15 -8.26
CA GLN A 312 -16.90 -27.93 -8.69
C GLN A 312 -15.99 -26.76 -8.89
N GLY A 313 -14.78 -26.92 -9.39
CA GLY A 313 -13.75 -25.94 -9.73
C GLY A 313 -14.12 -24.45 -9.62
N GLY A 314 -13.15 -23.59 -9.59
CA GLY A 314 -13.33 -22.14 -9.64
C GLY A 314 -11.98 -21.43 -9.52
N SER A 315 -11.75 -20.44 -10.35
CA SER A 315 -10.49 -19.70 -10.50
C SER A 315 -9.99 -18.99 -9.23
N GLY A 316 -10.89 -18.77 -8.23
CA GLY A 316 -10.58 -17.91 -7.08
C GLY A 316 -10.48 -16.42 -7.44
N ILE A 317 -10.91 -16.05 -8.65
CA ILE A 317 -10.84 -14.67 -9.15
C ILE A 317 -12.17 -13.94 -8.93
N GLY A 318 -13.31 -14.65 -8.90
CA GLY A 318 -14.64 -14.04 -8.91
C GLY A 318 -14.87 -13.00 -7.80
N LEU A 319 -14.56 -13.32 -6.54
CA LEU A 319 -14.75 -12.38 -5.42
C LEU A 319 -13.72 -11.23 -5.42
N SER A 320 -12.52 -11.44 -5.90
CA SER A 320 -11.54 -10.36 -6.06
C SER A 320 -11.94 -9.38 -7.18
N ILE A 321 -12.59 -9.87 -8.24
CA ILE A 321 -13.24 -9.03 -9.26
C ILE A 321 -14.35 -8.18 -8.62
N VAL A 322 -15.20 -8.81 -7.81
CA VAL A 322 -16.29 -8.11 -7.10
C VAL A 322 -15.74 -6.99 -6.23
N ARG A 323 -14.73 -7.28 -5.42
CA ARG A 323 -14.06 -6.28 -4.58
C ARG A 323 -13.54 -5.11 -5.40
N LYS A 324 -12.81 -5.38 -6.48
CA LYS A 324 -12.24 -4.33 -7.34
C LYS A 324 -13.33 -3.47 -7.97
N ILE A 325 -14.39 -4.06 -8.53
CA ILE A 325 -15.48 -3.29 -9.13
C ILE A 325 -16.15 -2.40 -8.08
N VAL A 326 -16.49 -2.93 -6.90
CA VAL A 326 -17.13 -2.16 -5.83
C VAL A 326 -16.22 -1.02 -5.35
N GLU A 327 -14.94 -1.27 -5.15
CA GLU A 327 -13.97 -0.24 -4.74
C GLU A 327 -13.77 0.84 -5.81
N ASP A 328 -13.73 0.49 -7.10
CA ASP A 328 -13.63 1.44 -8.21
C ASP A 328 -14.90 2.31 -8.37
N HIS A 329 -16.03 1.84 -7.83
CA HIS A 329 -17.28 2.60 -7.72
C HIS A 329 -17.37 3.43 -6.42
N GLY A 330 -16.25 3.54 -5.66
CA GLY A 330 -16.20 4.27 -4.40
C GLY A 330 -16.94 3.59 -3.25
N GLY A 331 -17.22 2.30 -3.38
CA GLY A 331 -17.89 1.47 -2.40
C GLY A 331 -16.93 0.68 -1.51
N ARG A 332 -17.50 -0.18 -0.68
CA ARG A 332 -16.79 -1.13 0.18
C ARG A 332 -17.52 -2.46 0.18
N ILE A 333 -16.78 -3.57 0.29
CA ILE A 333 -17.32 -4.93 0.39
C ILE A 333 -16.76 -5.65 1.62
N TRP A 334 -17.58 -6.48 2.25
CA TRP A 334 -17.19 -7.39 3.33
C TRP A 334 -18.13 -8.60 3.38
N ALA A 335 -17.80 -9.59 4.19
CA ALA A 335 -18.64 -10.77 4.38
C ALA A 335 -18.77 -11.10 5.86
N THR A 336 -19.91 -11.68 6.23
CA THR A 336 -20.15 -12.36 7.48
C THR A 336 -20.52 -13.80 7.17
N SER A 337 -19.99 -14.75 7.92
CA SER A 337 -20.28 -16.16 7.67
C SER A 337 -20.13 -16.98 8.95
N LYS A 338 -20.88 -18.08 9.00
CA LYS A 338 -20.72 -19.11 10.02
C LYS A 338 -20.76 -20.48 9.36
N GLU A 339 -19.71 -21.26 9.60
CA GLU A 339 -19.57 -22.60 9.04
C GLU A 339 -20.78 -23.49 9.40
N GLY A 340 -21.35 -24.18 8.42
CA GLY A 340 -22.55 -24.98 8.52
C GLY A 340 -23.87 -24.21 8.54
N ILE A 341 -23.84 -22.88 8.58
CA ILE A 341 -25.05 -22.04 8.58
C ILE A 341 -25.25 -21.37 7.23
N GLY A 342 -24.27 -20.59 6.74
CA GLY A 342 -24.34 -19.85 5.49
C GLY A 342 -23.37 -18.67 5.45
N THR A 343 -23.42 -17.91 4.36
CA THR A 343 -22.59 -16.73 4.13
C THR A 343 -23.48 -15.55 3.75
N GLU A 344 -23.14 -14.37 4.23
CA GLU A 344 -23.76 -13.11 3.84
C GLU A 344 -22.67 -12.15 3.34
N ILE A 345 -22.78 -11.74 2.08
CA ILE A 345 -21.88 -10.77 1.45
C ILE A 345 -22.58 -9.44 1.41
N HIS A 346 -21.87 -8.40 1.87
CA HIS A 346 -22.34 -7.04 1.95
C HIS A 346 -21.50 -6.13 1.10
N PHE A 347 -22.10 -5.22 0.35
CA PHE A 347 -21.38 -4.11 -0.25
C PHE A 347 -22.19 -2.82 -0.19
N VAL A 348 -21.50 -1.69 -0.19
CA VAL A 348 -22.12 -0.37 -0.19
C VAL A 348 -21.73 0.43 -1.42
N LEU A 349 -22.68 1.22 -1.93
CA LEU A 349 -22.47 2.16 -3.03
C LEU A 349 -23.00 3.53 -2.63
N ARG A 350 -22.30 4.59 -3.02
CA ARG A 350 -22.71 5.95 -2.65
C ARG A 350 -23.92 6.39 -3.46
N LYS A 351 -24.91 6.98 -2.77
CA LYS A 351 -26.08 7.58 -3.40
C LYS A 351 -25.67 8.84 -4.16
N TYR A 352 -26.29 9.04 -5.33
CA TYR A 352 -26.17 10.30 -6.05
C TYR A 352 -26.98 11.36 -5.31
N GLN A 353 -26.32 12.44 -4.91
CA GLN A 353 -26.96 13.63 -4.36
C GLN A 353 -26.78 14.75 -5.38
N GLU A 354 -27.90 15.32 -5.82
CA GLU A 354 -27.85 16.51 -6.65
C GLU A 354 -27.33 17.67 -5.78
N VAL A 355 -26.17 18.21 -6.08
CA VAL A 355 -25.70 19.45 -5.44
C VAL A 355 -26.59 20.56 -5.96
N LEU A 356 -27.57 21.00 -5.17
CA LEU A 356 -28.28 22.23 -5.43
C LEU A 356 -27.21 23.34 -5.42
N GLN A 357 -26.85 23.83 -6.61
CA GLN A 357 -26.12 25.09 -6.72
C GLN A 357 -27.05 26.16 -6.17
N ASP A 358 -26.73 26.68 -4.97
CA ASP A 358 -27.36 27.87 -4.43
C ASP A 358 -27.24 28.98 -5.48
N GLU A 359 -28.40 29.44 -5.98
CA GLU A 359 -28.54 30.67 -6.77
C GLU A 359 -28.20 31.88 -5.89
N GLN A 360 -26.93 32.08 -5.60
CA GLN A 360 -26.41 33.29 -4.94
C GLN A 360 -25.55 34.14 -5.88
N ASP A 361 -26.02 34.34 -7.11
CA ASP A 361 -25.36 35.34 -7.98
C ASP A 361 -26.35 36.20 -8.81
N SER A 362 -27.56 36.45 -8.30
CA SER A 362 -28.49 37.36 -8.99
C SER A 362 -28.74 38.68 -8.27
N ASN A 363 -27.84 39.16 -7.36
CA ASN A 363 -28.04 40.47 -6.75
C ASN A 363 -26.77 41.31 -6.54
N ARG A 364 -25.90 41.37 -7.58
CA ARG A 364 -24.88 42.41 -7.72
C ARG A 364 -25.01 43.11 -9.05
N GLY A 365 -26.05 43.91 -9.16
CA GLY A 365 -26.27 44.74 -10.35
C GLY A 365 -27.41 45.73 -10.13
N ARG A 366 -27.25 46.67 -9.18
CA ARG A 366 -27.96 47.95 -9.15
C ARG A 366 -27.13 49.00 -8.38
#